data_b22e6be43f7be52c554a856a38ec11eb
#
_entry.id   b22e6be43f7be52c554a856a38ec11eb
#
_cell.length_a   1.000
_cell.length_b   1.000
_cell.length_c   1.000
_cell.angle_alpha   90.00
_cell.angle_beta   90.00
_cell.angle_gamma   90.00
#
_symmetry.space_group_name_H-M   'P 1'
#
loop_
_entity.id
_entity.type
_entity.pdbx_description
1 polymer ?
#
loop_
_entity_poly.entity_id
_entity_poly.type
_entity_poly.pdbx_seq_one_letter_code
_entity_poly.pdbx_strand_id
1 'polypeptide(L)'
;MPAGIPYEEARKRYRPGVTPPVRSDDGTVEALLKGFHPDHGPNARVALAVGVNRGAPCQPDLARHLQANALIDDVDLAGAQLMTTDVLIIGGGGGGCAAALTAAKQGVQVILATKLRLGDSNTVMAEGGIQAAVGEDDSPQLHFEDTLRAGHFCSEPELVAQMVMDGPDVIRWLIRLGMMFDVEEDRPIGGNLMCKKPGGASAARILSYRDYTGLEMMRVLREAVDLEPGIAVWNRCPAVELLSDERGRCAGAVIYNLEWRTFVLVRARAVILATGGAGRLHLNAFPTSNHYGATADGLVLAYRLGARLRELDSFQYHPTGIAYPPHLAGGLISEAARSAGAKLINGDGERFVDELKPRDVVASAILRECAQGRGISRDGQIGVFLDTPTLEMQDPGILAKRLVTVSHLARKCGLDAAQEPFLVYPTLHYQNGGVTIDRHGSTSVPGLYCVGEVTGGIHGRNRLMGNALLDILCMGRRAGAHAAESGRGILASRAGIGHVHAWQRELMLAGLPLHVKAPLLFPGYAHFDLCVDAGLRSGTRGRAVSGVR
;
A
#
# COMPACT_ATOMS: atom_id res chain seq x y z
N MET A 1 8.45 -26.88 -4.72
CA MET A 1 8.94 -26.95 -3.33
C MET A 1 8.90 -28.42 -2.90
N PRO A 2 9.81 -28.90 -2.01
CA PRO A 2 9.70 -30.24 -1.43
C PRO A 2 8.36 -30.39 -0.71
N ALA A 3 7.85 -31.62 -0.62
CA ALA A 3 6.66 -31.92 0.15
C ALA A 3 6.94 -31.57 1.62
N GLY A 4 6.12 -30.70 2.22
CA GLY A 4 6.24 -30.37 3.64
C GLY A 4 5.74 -31.53 4.52
N ILE A 5 5.95 -31.41 5.83
CA ILE A 5 5.45 -32.36 6.82
C ILE A 5 3.92 -32.28 6.83
N PRO A 6 3.20 -33.43 6.74
CA PRO A 6 1.75 -33.45 6.77
C PRO A 6 1.19 -32.77 8.03
N TYR A 7 0.11 -32.01 7.89
CA TYR A 7 -0.51 -31.23 8.99
C TYR A 7 -0.76 -32.07 10.23
N GLU A 8 -1.33 -33.27 10.09
CA GLU A 8 -1.65 -34.16 11.21
C GLU A 8 -0.39 -34.64 11.94
N GLU A 9 0.72 -34.82 11.23
CA GLU A 9 2.00 -35.18 11.83
C GLU A 9 2.62 -34.01 12.58
N ALA A 10 2.62 -32.82 11.97
CA ALA A 10 3.10 -31.59 12.61
C ALA A 10 2.28 -31.26 13.86
N ARG A 11 0.96 -31.47 13.85
CA ARG A 11 0.08 -31.29 15.03
C ARG A 11 0.46 -32.20 16.21
N LYS A 12 0.93 -33.43 15.95
CA LYS A 12 1.42 -34.32 17.01
C LYS A 12 2.72 -33.84 17.67
N ARG A 13 3.54 -33.09 16.94
CA ARG A 13 4.81 -32.53 17.44
C ARG A 13 4.62 -31.18 18.13
N TYR A 14 3.59 -30.43 17.74
CA TYR A 14 3.24 -29.14 18.33
C TYR A 14 2.80 -29.28 19.79
N ARG A 15 3.29 -28.41 20.67
CA ARG A 15 3.00 -28.43 22.12
C ARG A 15 2.51 -27.05 22.55
N PRO A 16 1.19 -26.80 22.61
CA PRO A 16 0.66 -25.55 23.15
C PRO A 16 1.08 -25.38 24.62
N GLY A 17 1.34 -24.12 25.01
CA GLY A 17 1.86 -23.78 26.35
C GLY A 17 3.39 -23.89 26.50
N VAL A 18 4.08 -24.49 25.53
CA VAL A 18 5.54 -24.61 25.52
C VAL A 18 6.14 -23.65 24.49
N THR A 19 7.01 -22.74 24.94
CA THR A 19 7.79 -21.87 24.04
C THR A 19 9.19 -22.46 23.85
N PRO A 20 9.47 -23.14 22.72
CA PRO A 20 10.82 -23.64 22.46
C PRO A 20 11.83 -22.50 22.35
N PRO A 21 13.11 -22.71 22.66
CA PRO A 21 14.16 -21.76 22.34
C PRO A 21 14.25 -21.57 20.82
N VAL A 22 14.71 -20.41 20.37
CA VAL A 22 15.00 -20.22 18.95
C VAL A 22 16.14 -21.15 18.57
N ARG A 23 15.94 -21.97 17.52
CA ARG A 23 17.00 -22.83 16.97
C ARG A 23 18.17 -21.96 16.54
N SER A 24 19.38 -22.33 17.00
CA SER A 24 20.61 -21.67 16.53
C SER A 24 20.73 -21.87 15.01
N ASP A 25 20.97 -20.77 14.31
CA ASP A 25 21.18 -20.76 12.87
C ASP A 25 22.59 -20.26 12.58
N ASP A 26 23.38 -21.06 11.87
CA ASP A 26 24.77 -20.72 11.53
C ASP A 26 24.90 -19.73 10.36
N GLY A 27 23.76 -19.27 9.80
CA GLY A 27 23.69 -18.37 8.65
C GLY A 27 23.60 -16.89 9.03
N THR A 28 24.23 -16.03 8.23
CA THR A 28 24.05 -14.57 8.33
C THR A 28 22.69 -14.14 7.79
N VAL A 29 22.17 -13.00 8.27
CA VAL A 29 20.94 -12.39 7.73
C VAL A 29 21.07 -12.15 6.21
N GLU A 30 22.25 -11.72 5.75
CA GLU A 30 22.51 -11.50 4.33
C GLU A 30 22.38 -12.79 3.50
N ALA A 31 22.94 -13.91 3.97
CA ALA A 31 22.80 -15.21 3.31
C ALA A 31 21.35 -15.70 3.29
N LEU A 32 20.60 -15.48 4.38
CA LEU A 32 19.18 -15.80 4.46
C LEU A 32 18.37 -15.00 3.43
N LEU A 33 18.55 -13.68 3.37
CA LEU A 33 17.84 -12.82 2.41
C LEU A 33 18.22 -13.19 0.97
N LYS A 34 19.51 -13.33 0.68
CA LYS A 34 19.98 -13.69 -0.67
C LYS A 34 19.47 -15.05 -1.14
N GLY A 35 19.32 -16.01 -0.22
CA GLY A 35 18.90 -17.37 -0.54
C GLY A 35 17.39 -17.56 -0.64
N PHE A 36 16.59 -16.77 0.08
CA PHE A 36 15.17 -17.07 0.28
C PHE A 36 14.22 -15.89 0.11
N HIS A 37 14.71 -14.63 0.11
CA HIS A 37 13.81 -13.50 -0.15
C HIS A 37 13.37 -13.48 -1.62
N PRO A 38 12.07 -13.32 -1.93
CA PRO A 38 11.57 -13.42 -3.30
C PRO A 38 12.22 -12.45 -4.29
N ASP A 39 12.58 -11.24 -3.86
CA ASP A 39 13.22 -10.21 -4.70
C ASP A 39 14.67 -10.56 -5.09
N HIS A 40 15.26 -11.60 -4.50
CA HIS A 40 16.61 -12.08 -4.79
C HIS A 40 16.63 -13.37 -5.65
N GLY A 41 15.46 -13.88 -6.03
CA GLY A 41 15.35 -15.05 -6.90
C GLY A 41 15.99 -14.84 -8.28
N PRO A 42 16.35 -15.92 -9.00
CA PRO A 42 17.08 -15.84 -10.27
C PRO A 42 16.32 -15.08 -11.38
N ASN A 43 14.99 -15.04 -11.33
CA ASN A 43 14.12 -14.35 -12.29
C ASN A 43 13.35 -13.18 -11.67
N ALA A 44 13.83 -12.66 -10.54
CA ALA A 44 13.12 -11.60 -9.81
C ALA A 44 13.16 -10.23 -10.50
N ARG A 45 14.03 -10.05 -11.51
CA ARG A 45 14.30 -8.75 -12.13
C ARG A 45 14.44 -8.86 -13.65
N VAL A 46 13.90 -7.81 -14.31
CA VAL A 46 14.13 -7.53 -15.75
C VAL A 46 14.53 -6.07 -15.90
N ALA A 47 15.30 -5.74 -16.93
CA ALA A 47 15.59 -4.36 -17.27
C ALA A 47 14.41 -3.75 -18.03
N LEU A 48 14.00 -2.53 -17.70
CA LEU A 48 13.02 -1.78 -18.47
C LEU A 48 13.60 -1.43 -19.85
N ALA A 49 12.82 -1.63 -20.91
CA ALA A 49 13.22 -1.40 -22.29
C ALA A 49 12.90 0.03 -22.78
N VAL A 50 11.92 0.72 -22.18
CA VAL A 50 11.41 2.01 -22.61
C VAL A 50 11.23 2.96 -21.43
N GLY A 51 11.03 4.24 -21.72
CA GLY A 51 10.74 5.29 -20.74
C GLY A 51 11.97 5.85 -20.04
N VAL A 52 11.74 6.80 -19.14
CA VAL A 52 12.80 7.56 -18.46
C VAL A 52 13.72 6.67 -17.58
N ASN A 53 13.24 5.50 -17.16
CA ASN A 53 13.99 4.52 -16.39
C ASN A 53 14.52 3.35 -17.24
N ARG A 54 14.67 3.52 -18.54
CA ARG A 54 15.23 2.47 -19.43
C ARG A 54 16.54 1.93 -18.86
N GLY A 55 16.66 0.59 -18.78
CA GLY A 55 17.81 -0.12 -18.20
C GLY A 55 17.71 -0.36 -16.69
N ALA A 56 16.80 0.27 -15.97
CA ALA A 56 16.62 0.06 -14.53
C ALA A 56 16.02 -1.34 -14.24
N PRO A 57 16.43 -2.00 -13.13
CA PRO A 57 15.83 -3.26 -12.70
C PRO A 57 14.39 -3.05 -12.25
N CYS A 58 13.52 -3.96 -12.65
CA CYS A 58 12.10 -3.97 -12.28
C CYS A 58 11.63 -5.41 -12.08
N GLN A 59 10.65 -5.60 -11.19
CA GLN A 59 9.97 -6.87 -11.04
C GLN A 59 9.22 -7.20 -12.35
N PRO A 60 9.29 -8.43 -12.90
CA PRO A 60 8.82 -8.76 -14.25
C PRO A 60 7.33 -8.48 -14.50
N ASP A 61 6.45 -8.84 -13.55
CA ASP A 61 5.01 -8.61 -13.72
C ASP A 61 4.69 -7.10 -13.70
N LEU A 62 5.35 -6.32 -12.83
CA LEU A 62 5.24 -4.86 -12.81
C LEU A 62 5.78 -4.25 -14.11
N ALA A 63 6.94 -4.70 -14.59
CA ALA A 63 7.54 -4.22 -15.83
C ALA A 63 6.61 -4.39 -17.04
N ARG A 64 5.86 -5.51 -17.09
CA ARG A 64 4.84 -5.76 -18.12
C ARG A 64 3.76 -4.67 -18.15
N HIS A 65 3.31 -4.19 -17.00
CA HIS A 65 2.29 -3.13 -16.91
C HIS A 65 2.88 -1.74 -17.15
N LEU A 66 4.08 -1.45 -16.61
CA LEU A 66 4.76 -0.17 -16.85
C LEU A 66 5.06 0.05 -18.33
N GLN A 67 5.38 -1.01 -19.07
CA GLN A 67 5.72 -0.98 -20.50
C GLN A 67 4.54 -1.36 -21.40
N ALA A 68 3.31 -1.21 -20.91
CA ALA A 68 2.10 -1.45 -21.67
C ALA A 68 1.63 -0.20 -22.43
N ASN A 69 0.85 -0.43 -23.48
CA ASN A 69 0.17 0.63 -24.21
C ASN A 69 -0.93 1.29 -23.35
N ALA A 70 -1.34 2.49 -23.72
CA ALA A 70 -2.42 3.18 -23.03
C ALA A 70 -3.75 2.43 -23.18
N LEU A 71 -4.58 2.47 -22.14
CA LEU A 71 -5.90 1.87 -22.15
C LEU A 71 -6.85 2.57 -23.13
N ILE A 72 -6.62 3.87 -23.37
CA ILE A 72 -7.46 4.76 -24.21
C ILE A 72 -6.77 5.24 -25.49
N ASP A 73 -5.85 4.45 -26.05
CA ASP A 73 -5.10 4.82 -27.27
C ASP A 73 -5.97 4.96 -28.53
N ASP A 74 -7.12 4.31 -28.58
CA ASP A 74 -8.09 4.26 -29.66
C ASP A 74 -9.44 4.92 -29.33
N VAL A 75 -9.54 5.59 -28.19
CA VAL A 75 -10.79 6.21 -27.72
C VAL A 75 -10.91 7.63 -28.25
N ASP A 76 -12.05 7.93 -28.90
CA ASP A 76 -12.42 9.31 -29.27
C ASP A 76 -12.89 10.09 -28.04
N LEU A 77 -12.11 11.08 -27.63
CA LEU A 77 -12.41 11.95 -26.50
C LEU A 77 -13.08 13.28 -26.93
N ALA A 78 -13.36 13.51 -28.22
CA ALA A 78 -13.88 14.80 -28.71
C ALA A 78 -15.25 15.16 -28.11
N GLY A 79 -16.06 14.17 -27.73
CA GLY A 79 -17.35 14.34 -27.06
C GLY A 79 -17.33 14.27 -25.54
N ALA A 80 -16.16 14.07 -24.93
CA ALA A 80 -16.07 13.94 -23.48
C ALA A 80 -16.38 15.25 -22.76
N GLN A 81 -17.07 15.16 -21.61
CA GLN A 81 -17.35 16.32 -20.77
C GLN A 81 -16.02 16.90 -20.24
N LEU A 82 -15.89 18.23 -20.33
CA LEU A 82 -14.75 18.95 -19.78
C LEU A 82 -15.10 19.57 -18.43
N MET A 83 -14.29 19.26 -17.41
CA MET A 83 -14.36 19.83 -16.07
C MET A 83 -13.06 20.51 -15.72
N THR A 84 -13.08 21.44 -14.77
CA THR A 84 -11.89 22.14 -14.26
C THR A 84 -11.90 22.17 -12.75
N THR A 85 -10.71 22.04 -12.15
CA THR A 85 -10.51 22.19 -10.71
C THR A 85 -9.13 22.81 -10.45
N ASP A 86 -8.85 23.27 -9.24
CA ASP A 86 -7.51 23.71 -8.86
C ASP A 86 -6.59 22.51 -8.62
N VAL A 87 -7.04 21.55 -7.81
CA VAL A 87 -6.28 20.34 -7.48
C VAL A 87 -7.15 19.12 -7.77
N LEU A 88 -6.62 18.20 -8.60
CA LEU A 88 -7.21 16.87 -8.83
C LEU A 88 -6.43 15.85 -8.03
N ILE A 89 -7.14 15.11 -7.16
CA ILE A 89 -6.56 14.01 -6.39
C ILE A 89 -7.11 12.70 -6.89
N ILE A 90 -6.23 11.74 -7.18
CA ILE A 90 -6.58 10.42 -7.70
C ILE A 90 -6.25 9.37 -6.65
N GLY A 91 -7.27 8.83 -6.01
CA GLY A 91 -7.19 7.85 -4.92
C GLY A 91 -7.76 8.35 -3.59
N GLY A 92 -8.77 7.62 -3.08
CA GLY A 92 -9.54 7.98 -1.87
C GLY A 92 -9.08 7.26 -0.59
N GLY A 93 -7.81 6.85 -0.50
CA GLY A 93 -7.20 6.33 0.74
C GLY A 93 -6.76 7.43 1.68
N GLY A 94 -6.09 7.07 2.78
CA GLY A 94 -5.63 8.02 3.79
C GLY A 94 -4.78 9.17 3.24
N GLY A 95 -3.87 8.88 2.29
CA GLY A 95 -3.02 9.89 1.67
C GLY A 95 -3.82 10.89 0.83
N GLY A 96 -4.78 10.41 0.03
CA GLY A 96 -5.65 11.26 -0.77
C GLY A 96 -6.57 12.13 0.08
N CYS A 97 -7.15 11.56 1.16
CA CYS A 97 -7.96 12.32 2.11
C CYS A 97 -7.14 13.42 2.82
N ALA A 98 -5.93 13.09 3.27
CA ALA A 98 -5.04 14.06 3.92
C ALA A 98 -4.64 15.20 2.98
N ALA A 99 -4.35 14.88 1.71
CA ALA A 99 -4.04 15.85 0.67
C ALA A 99 -5.25 16.76 0.37
N ALA A 100 -6.45 16.16 0.21
CA ALA A 100 -7.68 16.89 -0.08
C ALA A 100 -8.03 17.88 1.01
N LEU A 101 -8.06 17.42 2.28
CA LEU A 101 -8.34 18.26 3.43
C LEU A 101 -7.36 19.43 3.57
N THR A 102 -6.07 19.17 3.29
CA THR A 102 -5.05 20.21 3.41
C THR A 102 -5.11 21.19 2.26
N ALA A 103 -5.36 20.74 1.04
CA ALA A 103 -5.53 21.63 -0.11
C ALA A 103 -6.78 22.51 0.04
N ALA A 104 -7.92 21.92 0.40
CA ALA A 104 -9.17 22.67 0.59
C ALA A 104 -9.06 23.76 1.66
N LYS A 105 -8.32 23.50 2.75
CA LYS A 105 -8.00 24.52 3.78
C LYS A 105 -7.20 25.71 3.24
N GLN A 106 -6.54 25.62 2.09
CA GLN A 106 -5.89 26.73 1.40
C GLN A 106 -6.86 27.54 0.52
N GLY A 107 -8.16 27.20 0.54
CA GLY A 107 -9.20 27.90 -0.21
C GLY A 107 -9.28 27.54 -1.69
N VAL A 108 -8.69 26.41 -2.12
CA VAL A 108 -8.76 25.92 -3.50
C VAL A 108 -9.83 24.86 -3.66
N GLN A 109 -10.37 24.73 -4.88
CA GLN A 109 -11.34 23.70 -5.23
C GLN A 109 -10.63 22.39 -5.50
N VAL A 110 -11.11 21.29 -4.91
CA VAL A 110 -10.54 19.95 -5.02
C VAL A 110 -11.56 18.98 -5.60
N ILE A 111 -11.15 18.22 -6.61
CA ILE A 111 -11.85 16.98 -7.01
C ILE A 111 -11.03 15.81 -6.48
N LEU A 112 -11.66 14.96 -5.67
CA LEU A 112 -11.10 13.70 -5.19
C LEU A 112 -11.77 12.54 -5.93
N ALA A 113 -11.12 12.03 -6.97
CA ALA A 113 -11.60 10.92 -7.77
C ALA A 113 -11.04 9.59 -7.25
N THR A 114 -11.91 8.61 -7.04
CA THR A 114 -11.51 7.28 -6.58
C THR A 114 -12.14 6.17 -7.40
N LYS A 115 -11.36 5.13 -7.69
CA LYS A 115 -11.75 3.97 -8.49
C LYS A 115 -12.91 3.18 -7.88
N LEU A 116 -12.94 3.10 -6.56
CA LEU A 116 -14.01 2.46 -5.78
C LEU A 116 -14.76 3.53 -4.97
N ARG A 117 -15.13 3.28 -3.74
CA ARG A 117 -15.72 4.29 -2.85
C ARG A 117 -14.64 5.00 -2.05
N LEU A 118 -14.92 6.18 -1.59
CA LEU A 118 -14.04 6.90 -0.65
C LEU A 118 -13.76 6.01 0.58
N GLY A 119 -12.48 5.78 0.84
CA GLY A 119 -11.99 4.94 1.92
C GLY A 119 -11.75 3.48 1.54
N ASP A 120 -12.29 2.96 0.44
CA ASP A 120 -12.01 1.59 -0.02
C ASP A 120 -10.54 1.51 -0.52
N SER A 121 -9.62 1.13 0.38
CA SER A 121 -8.17 1.20 0.16
C SER A 121 -7.38 0.28 1.10
N ASN A 122 -6.06 0.14 0.90
CA ASN A 122 -5.19 -0.54 1.87
C ASN A 122 -5.20 0.14 3.24
N THR A 123 -5.47 1.45 3.33
CA THR A 123 -5.52 2.18 4.59
C THR A 123 -6.58 1.62 5.53
N VAL A 124 -7.81 1.37 5.04
CA VAL A 124 -8.90 0.84 5.88
C VAL A 124 -8.61 -0.56 6.41
N MET A 125 -7.75 -1.32 5.74
CA MET A 125 -7.35 -2.68 6.09
C MET A 125 -6.13 -2.74 7.01
N ALA A 126 -5.51 -1.59 7.36
CA ALA A 126 -4.33 -1.56 8.19
C ALA A 126 -4.68 -1.81 9.67
N GLU A 127 -4.12 -2.87 10.24
CA GLU A 127 -4.46 -3.36 11.58
C GLU A 127 -3.46 -2.87 12.63
N GLY A 128 -2.17 -2.85 12.28
CA GLY A 128 -1.07 -2.81 13.24
C GLY A 128 -0.80 -1.47 13.94
N GLY A 129 -1.26 -0.34 13.42
CA GLY A 129 -1.03 0.97 14.00
C GLY A 129 -0.13 1.91 13.20
N ILE A 130 0.05 3.13 13.71
CA ILE A 130 0.85 4.20 13.15
C ILE A 130 2.07 4.47 14.03
N GLN A 131 3.26 4.65 13.46
CA GLN A 131 4.44 5.09 14.20
C GLN A 131 4.47 6.60 14.38
N ALA A 132 4.74 7.07 15.58
CA ALA A 132 5.16 8.45 15.85
C ALA A 132 5.91 8.52 17.19
N ALA A 133 6.99 9.29 17.24
CA ALA A 133 7.77 9.49 18.46
C ALA A 133 7.06 10.50 19.37
N VAL A 134 6.13 10.01 20.18
CA VAL A 134 5.34 10.81 21.13
C VAL A 134 5.56 10.42 22.60
N GLY A 135 6.29 9.31 22.85
CA GLY A 135 6.67 8.85 24.20
C GLY A 135 7.84 9.63 24.77
N GLU A 136 7.95 9.66 26.10
CA GLU A 136 9.04 10.36 26.81
C GLU A 136 10.43 9.77 26.53
N ASP A 137 10.49 8.44 26.36
CA ASP A 137 11.74 7.69 26.08
C ASP A 137 12.02 7.52 24.58
N ASP A 138 11.37 8.28 23.71
CA ASP A 138 11.51 8.19 22.26
C ASP A 138 11.78 9.57 21.63
N SER A 139 12.27 9.56 20.39
CA SER A 139 12.54 10.80 19.67
C SER A 139 12.41 10.60 18.15
N PRO A 140 12.13 11.66 17.38
CA PRO A 140 12.20 11.62 15.93
C PRO A 140 13.57 11.13 15.41
N GLN A 141 14.67 11.41 16.15
CA GLN A 141 16.01 10.93 15.81
C GLN A 141 16.11 9.40 15.87
N LEU A 142 15.63 8.78 16.95
CA LEU A 142 15.59 7.32 17.07
C LEU A 142 14.70 6.68 16.02
N HIS A 143 13.55 7.30 15.72
CA HIS A 143 12.63 6.86 14.67
C HIS A 143 13.29 6.94 13.28
N PHE A 144 14.05 7.99 13.01
CA PHE A 144 14.83 8.16 11.79
C PHE A 144 15.86 7.04 11.61
N GLU A 145 16.66 6.76 12.65
CA GLU A 145 17.69 5.72 12.61
C GLU A 145 17.11 4.32 12.41
N ASP A 146 16.01 4.01 13.10
CA ASP A 146 15.30 2.74 12.93
C ASP A 146 14.73 2.61 11.51
N THR A 147 14.20 3.68 10.93
CA THR A 147 13.65 3.68 9.57
C THR A 147 14.74 3.44 8.53
N LEU A 148 15.89 4.14 8.65
CA LEU A 148 17.02 3.93 7.74
C LEU A 148 17.56 2.50 7.84
N ARG A 149 17.70 1.98 9.05
CA ARG A 149 18.20 0.61 9.30
C ARG A 149 17.25 -0.43 8.71
N ALA A 150 15.93 -0.28 8.94
CA ALA A 150 14.92 -1.18 8.40
C ALA A 150 14.87 -1.14 6.87
N GLY A 151 15.07 0.03 6.26
CA GLY A 151 15.14 0.24 4.82
C GLY A 151 16.46 -0.17 4.16
N HIS A 152 17.35 -0.84 4.90
CA HIS A 152 18.70 -1.23 4.46
C HIS A 152 19.54 -0.05 3.99
N PHE A 153 19.37 1.13 4.60
CA PHE A 153 20.05 2.38 4.26
C PHE A 153 19.88 2.82 2.78
N CYS A 154 18.80 2.35 2.13
CA CYS A 154 18.44 2.73 0.76
C CYS A 154 17.39 3.87 0.71
N SER A 155 16.87 4.28 1.87
CA SER A 155 15.92 5.39 1.97
C SER A 155 16.59 6.73 1.65
N GLU A 156 15.80 7.70 1.14
CA GLU A 156 16.24 9.09 1.03
C GLU A 156 16.19 9.76 2.41
N PRO A 157 17.34 10.16 2.98
CA PRO A 157 17.37 10.66 4.36
C PRO A 157 16.49 11.91 4.57
N GLU A 158 16.40 12.79 3.58
CA GLU A 158 15.56 13.99 3.66
C GLU A 158 14.08 13.65 3.79
N LEU A 159 13.58 12.66 3.03
CA LEU A 159 12.20 12.21 3.10
C LEU A 159 11.88 11.54 4.43
N VAL A 160 12.80 10.69 4.92
CA VAL A 160 12.64 10.04 6.22
C VAL A 160 12.64 11.06 7.35
N ALA A 161 13.61 12.00 7.36
CA ALA A 161 13.67 13.06 8.37
C ALA A 161 12.37 13.87 8.39
N GLN A 162 11.84 14.20 7.21
CA GLN A 162 10.60 14.95 7.11
C GLN A 162 9.40 14.18 7.68
N MET A 163 9.27 12.90 7.33
CA MET A 163 8.20 12.03 7.84
C MET A 163 8.23 11.91 9.37
N VAL A 164 9.41 11.63 9.95
CA VAL A 164 9.50 11.40 11.40
C VAL A 164 9.34 12.68 12.22
N MET A 165 9.79 13.81 11.70
CA MET A 165 9.61 15.12 12.33
C MET A 165 8.16 15.57 12.34
N ASP A 166 7.40 15.30 11.28
CA ASP A 166 5.98 15.62 11.20
C ASP A 166 5.11 14.67 12.05
N GLY A 167 5.63 13.50 12.40
CA GLY A 167 4.88 12.42 13.06
C GLY A 167 4.07 12.88 14.27
N PRO A 168 4.66 13.52 15.29
CA PRO A 168 3.91 13.98 16.47
C PRO A 168 2.78 14.96 16.13
N ASP A 169 2.97 15.84 15.12
CA ASP A 169 1.91 16.77 14.69
C ASP A 169 0.78 16.07 13.93
N VAL A 170 1.10 15.04 13.16
CA VAL A 170 0.11 14.20 12.49
C VAL A 170 -0.78 13.50 13.52
N ILE A 171 -0.23 12.96 14.60
CA ILE A 171 -1.03 12.34 15.67
C ILE A 171 -1.96 13.37 16.32
N ARG A 172 -1.44 14.56 16.68
CA ARG A 172 -2.28 15.65 17.21
C ARG A 172 -3.39 16.06 16.22
N TRP A 173 -3.09 16.08 14.93
CA TRP A 173 -4.08 16.37 13.90
C TRP A 173 -5.17 15.32 13.82
N LEU A 174 -4.85 14.02 13.85
CA LEU A 174 -5.82 12.93 13.87
C LEU A 174 -6.72 12.98 15.10
N ILE A 175 -6.15 13.26 16.28
CA ILE A 175 -6.92 13.43 17.54
C ILE A 175 -7.90 14.60 17.39
N ARG A 176 -7.48 15.73 16.82
CA ARG A 176 -8.39 16.87 16.54
C ARG A 176 -9.52 16.54 15.57
N LEU A 177 -9.31 15.58 14.67
CA LEU A 177 -10.37 15.04 13.80
C LEU A 177 -11.28 14.04 14.50
N GLY A 178 -11.00 13.68 15.77
CA GLY A 178 -11.79 12.74 16.55
C GLY A 178 -11.33 11.27 16.43
N MET A 179 -10.09 11.01 16.00
CA MET A 179 -9.53 9.67 16.01
C MET A 179 -9.26 9.22 17.43
N MET A 180 -9.70 8.02 17.75
CA MET A 180 -9.43 7.35 19.00
C MET A 180 -8.15 6.53 18.90
N PHE A 181 -7.35 6.54 19.98
CA PHE A 181 -6.21 5.67 20.18
C PHE A 181 -6.36 4.92 21.49
N ASP A 182 -5.70 3.78 21.62
CA ASP A 182 -5.58 3.06 22.89
C ASP A 182 -4.83 3.94 23.90
N VAL A 183 -5.32 3.96 25.14
CA VAL A 183 -4.73 4.72 26.26
C VAL A 183 -4.32 3.77 27.38
N GLU A 184 -3.35 4.17 28.19
CA GLU A 184 -2.97 3.45 29.40
C GLU A 184 -4.08 3.57 30.45
N GLU A 185 -4.49 2.42 31.04
CA GLU A 185 -5.62 2.35 31.96
C GLU A 185 -5.42 3.13 33.27
N ASP A 186 -4.15 3.33 33.68
CA ASP A 186 -3.78 3.88 34.99
C ASP A 186 -3.59 5.40 35.00
N ARG A 187 -3.88 6.11 33.89
CA ARG A 187 -3.58 7.54 33.80
C ARG A 187 -4.80 8.36 33.29
N PRO A 188 -4.97 9.61 33.76
CA PRO A 188 -6.14 10.41 33.42
C PRO A 188 -6.22 10.74 31.93
N ILE A 189 -7.46 10.86 31.44
CA ILE A 189 -7.79 11.20 30.04
C ILE A 189 -7.04 12.46 29.61
N GLY A 190 -6.26 12.36 28.54
CA GLY A 190 -5.63 13.51 27.85
C GLY A 190 -4.12 13.49 27.72
N GLY A 191 -3.40 12.52 28.28
CA GLY A 191 -1.93 12.53 28.24
C GLY A 191 -1.21 11.24 27.88
N ASN A 192 -1.88 10.07 27.95
CA ASN A 192 -1.16 8.81 27.93
C ASN A 192 -1.63 7.87 26.85
N LEU A 193 -1.16 8.15 25.65
CA LEU A 193 -1.30 7.23 24.53
C LEU A 193 -0.49 5.95 24.79
N MET A 194 -1.11 4.79 24.64
CA MET A 194 -0.43 3.51 24.76
C MET A 194 0.48 3.31 23.56
N CYS A 195 1.79 3.28 23.79
CA CYS A 195 2.80 3.00 22.77
C CYS A 195 3.21 1.52 22.82
N LYS A 196 3.24 0.86 21.66
CA LYS A 196 3.65 -0.54 21.49
C LYS A 196 4.97 -0.60 20.70
N LYS A 197 5.82 -1.59 21.00
CA LYS A 197 7.09 -1.78 20.30
C LYS A 197 6.88 -2.65 19.05
N PRO A 198 7.13 -2.14 17.82
CA PRO A 198 7.07 -2.95 16.61
C PRO A 198 8.35 -3.75 16.40
N GLY A 199 8.28 -4.77 15.54
CA GLY A 199 9.47 -5.48 15.09
C GLY A 199 10.44 -4.57 14.36
N GLY A 200 11.74 -4.71 14.66
CA GLY A 200 12.82 -3.92 14.06
C GLY A 200 13.00 -2.50 14.60
N ALA A 201 12.17 -2.04 15.57
CA ALA A 201 12.32 -0.73 16.18
C ALA A 201 13.05 -0.77 17.53
N SER A 202 13.77 0.30 17.86
CA SER A 202 14.49 0.47 19.13
C SER A 202 13.57 0.89 20.28
N ALA A 203 12.51 1.68 20.00
CA ALA A 203 11.57 2.21 20.98
C ALA A 203 10.12 1.82 20.72
N ALA A 204 9.26 1.94 21.73
CA ALA A 204 7.84 1.76 21.66
C ALA A 204 7.18 3.04 21.13
N ARG A 205 6.71 3.03 19.85
CA ARG A 205 6.11 4.20 19.20
C ARG A 205 4.89 3.91 18.34
N ILE A 206 4.41 2.66 18.34
CA ILE A 206 3.18 2.32 17.63
C ILE A 206 1.98 2.76 18.45
N LEU A 207 1.21 3.64 17.86
CA LEU A 207 -0.10 4.06 18.32
C LEU A 207 -1.16 3.29 17.53
N SER A 208 -2.13 2.72 18.22
CA SER A 208 -3.18 1.91 17.58
C SER A 208 -4.54 2.16 18.22
N TYR A 209 -5.58 1.76 17.53
CA TYR A 209 -6.88 1.55 18.12
C TYR A 209 -7.19 0.06 18.00
N ARG A 210 -6.99 -0.65 19.10
CA ARG A 210 -6.99 -2.12 19.14
C ARG A 210 -6.10 -2.71 18.03
N ASP A 211 -6.65 -3.56 17.15
CA ASP A 211 -6.00 -4.14 15.96
C ASP A 211 -6.75 -3.78 14.64
N TYR A 212 -7.41 -2.59 14.61
CA TYR A 212 -8.09 -2.06 13.42
C TYR A 212 -7.91 -0.53 13.26
N THR A 213 -6.69 -0.09 13.45
CA THR A 213 -6.29 1.33 13.43
C THR A 213 -6.67 2.03 12.11
N GLY A 214 -6.48 1.36 10.97
CA GLY A 214 -6.80 1.94 9.67
C GLY A 214 -8.29 2.15 9.45
N LEU A 215 -9.14 1.28 9.99
CA LEU A 215 -10.58 1.45 9.94
C LEU A 215 -11.01 2.70 10.71
N GLU A 216 -10.48 2.89 11.92
CA GLU A 216 -10.76 4.08 12.73
C GLU A 216 -10.22 5.36 12.08
N MET A 217 -9.00 5.31 11.54
CA MET A 217 -8.42 6.42 10.77
C MET A 217 -9.29 6.81 9.57
N MET A 218 -9.75 5.83 8.80
CA MET A 218 -10.60 6.11 7.64
C MET A 218 -12.00 6.59 8.04
N ARG A 219 -12.51 6.21 9.20
CA ARG A 219 -13.76 6.75 9.72
C ARG A 219 -13.68 8.27 9.85
N VAL A 220 -12.67 8.78 10.56
CA VAL A 220 -12.50 10.22 10.79
C VAL A 220 -12.11 11.00 9.53
N LEU A 221 -11.26 10.41 8.67
CA LEU A 221 -10.84 11.08 7.45
C LEU A 221 -11.98 11.21 6.44
N ARG A 222 -12.82 10.18 6.29
CA ARG A 222 -14.00 10.24 5.42
C ARG A 222 -14.99 11.28 5.90
N GLU A 223 -15.32 11.25 7.19
CA GLU A 223 -16.22 12.23 7.80
C GLU A 223 -15.72 13.66 7.57
N ALA A 224 -14.41 13.91 7.80
CA ALA A 224 -13.83 15.22 7.57
C ALA A 224 -13.88 15.65 6.10
N VAL A 225 -13.66 14.72 5.15
CA VAL A 225 -13.75 14.99 3.70
C VAL A 225 -15.19 15.26 3.28
N ASP A 226 -16.15 14.48 3.77
CA ASP A 226 -17.57 14.64 3.43
C ASP A 226 -18.15 15.97 3.98
N LEU A 227 -17.58 16.50 5.08
CA LEU A 227 -17.97 17.77 5.68
C LEU A 227 -17.27 18.99 5.09
N GLU A 228 -16.23 18.81 4.25
CA GLU A 228 -15.45 19.92 3.69
C GLU A 228 -16.05 20.41 2.35
N PRO A 229 -16.66 21.62 2.30
CA PRO A 229 -17.36 22.09 1.09
C PRO A 229 -16.44 22.29 -0.13
N GLY A 230 -15.13 22.48 0.10
CA GLY A 230 -14.14 22.67 -0.95
C GLY A 230 -13.76 21.38 -1.68
N ILE A 231 -14.31 20.22 -1.29
CA ILE A 231 -13.95 18.91 -1.85
C ILE A 231 -15.16 18.26 -2.53
N ALA A 232 -15.05 18.02 -3.83
CA ALA A 232 -15.99 17.20 -4.58
C ALA A 232 -15.48 15.75 -4.69
N VAL A 233 -16.17 14.80 -4.05
CA VAL A 233 -15.81 13.39 -4.06
C VAL A 233 -16.48 12.68 -5.24
N TRP A 234 -15.68 12.04 -6.12
CA TRP A 234 -16.13 11.24 -7.23
C TRP A 234 -15.83 9.76 -7.00
N ASN A 235 -16.83 9.02 -6.54
CA ASN A 235 -16.74 7.58 -6.34
C ASN A 235 -16.88 6.84 -7.68
N ARG A 236 -16.24 5.66 -7.81
CA ARG A 236 -16.26 4.81 -9.01
C ARG A 236 -15.81 5.55 -10.28
N CYS A 237 -14.83 6.42 -10.10
CA CYS A 237 -14.27 7.26 -11.13
C CYS A 237 -12.74 7.09 -11.22
N PRO A 238 -12.24 5.95 -11.76
CA PRO A 238 -10.81 5.75 -11.97
C PRO A 238 -10.26 6.74 -12.98
N ALA A 239 -8.99 7.17 -12.76
CA ALA A 239 -8.20 7.80 -13.80
C ALA A 239 -7.68 6.73 -14.77
N VAL A 240 -7.87 6.95 -16.06
CA VAL A 240 -7.42 6.03 -17.11
C VAL A 240 -6.22 6.54 -17.88
N GLU A 241 -6.01 7.87 -17.87
CA GLU A 241 -4.80 8.51 -18.40
C GLU A 241 -4.60 9.90 -17.76
N LEU A 242 -3.35 10.37 -17.71
CA LEU A 242 -3.03 11.76 -17.35
C LEU A 242 -3.13 12.67 -18.59
N LEU A 243 -3.32 13.94 -18.34
CA LEU A 243 -3.26 14.97 -19.39
C LEU A 243 -1.95 15.75 -19.26
N SER A 244 -1.30 16.03 -20.38
CA SER A 244 -0.15 16.92 -20.44
C SER A 244 -0.46 18.18 -21.25
N ASP A 245 0.19 19.29 -20.88
CA ASP A 245 0.22 20.48 -21.72
C ASP A 245 1.34 20.39 -22.78
N GLU A 246 1.46 21.42 -23.61
CA GLU A 246 2.46 21.52 -24.69
C GLU A 246 3.91 21.56 -24.18
N ARG A 247 4.11 21.82 -22.89
CA ARG A 247 5.43 21.87 -22.21
C ARG A 247 5.77 20.58 -21.48
N GLY A 248 4.89 19.54 -21.57
CA GLY A 248 5.05 18.29 -20.86
C GLY A 248 4.68 18.35 -19.37
N ARG A 249 4.07 19.44 -18.90
CA ARG A 249 3.55 19.54 -17.53
C ARG A 249 2.29 18.71 -17.40
N CYS A 250 2.08 18.05 -16.25
CA CYS A 250 0.80 17.43 -15.93
C CYS A 250 -0.28 18.50 -15.74
N ALA A 251 -1.37 18.38 -16.49
CA ALA A 251 -2.42 19.39 -16.60
C ALA A 251 -3.83 18.83 -16.29
N GLY A 252 -3.92 17.62 -15.76
CA GLY A 252 -5.18 16.97 -15.42
C GLY A 252 -5.15 15.46 -15.67
N ALA A 253 -6.34 14.87 -15.82
CA ALA A 253 -6.52 13.46 -16.14
C ALA A 253 -7.80 13.20 -16.93
N VAL A 254 -7.80 12.06 -17.63
CA VAL A 254 -9.01 11.44 -18.18
C VAL A 254 -9.57 10.51 -17.11
N ILE A 255 -10.76 10.80 -16.67
CA ILE A 255 -11.50 10.03 -15.67
C ILE A 255 -12.58 9.23 -16.37
N TYR A 256 -12.71 7.93 -16.03
CA TYR A 256 -13.81 7.11 -16.53
C TYR A 256 -14.85 6.89 -15.43
N ASN A 257 -16.08 7.32 -15.67
CA ASN A 257 -17.18 7.05 -14.75
C ASN A 257 -17.71 5.64 -14.97
N LEU A 258 -17.51 4.74 -14.01
CA LEU A 258 -17.92 3.33 -14.10
C LEU A 258 -19.43 3.12 -14.09
N GLU A 259 -20.19 4.05 -13.52
CA GLU A 259 -21.66 3.94 -13.44
C GLU A 259 -22.33 4.36 -14.75
N TRP A 260 -21.86 5.48 -15.31
CA TRP A 260 -22.42 6.03 -16.54
C TRP A 260 -21.66 5.60 -17.80
N ARG A 261 -20.53 4.91 -17.64
CA ARG A 261 -19.66 4.45 -18.74
C ARG A 261 -19.22 5.58 -19.67
N THR A 262 -18.89 6.72 -19.10
CA THR A 262 -18.51 7.93 -19.84
C THR A 262 -17.13 8.42 -19.42
N PHE A 263 -16.43 9.07 -20.36
CA PHE A 263 -15.18 9.77 -20.07
C PHE A 263 -15.44 11.22 -19.68
N VAL A 264 -14.68 11.70 -18.69
CA VAL A 264 -14.64 13.09 -18.27
C VAL A 264 -13.18 13.56 -18.34
N LEU A 265 -12.95 14.63 -19.08
CA LEU A 265 -11.66 15.32 -19.10
C LEU A 265 -11.61 16.30 -17.94
N VAL A 266 -10.77 16.04 -16.94
CA VAL A 266 -10.58 16.96 -15.81
C VAL A 266 -9.27 17.71 -15.99
N ARG A 267 -9.35 19.01 -16.29
CA ARG A 267 -8.18 19.89 -16.25
C ARG A 267 -7.93 20.37 -14.83
N ALA A 268 -6.69 20.32 -14.39
CA ALA A 268 -6.28 20.75 -13.07
C ALA A 268 -4.96 21.53 -13.12
N ARG A 269 -4.77 22.42 -12.17
CA ARG A 269 -3.50 23.14 -11.99
C ARG A 269 -2.42 22.23 -11.40
N ALA A 270 -2.82 21.30 -10.56
CA ALA A 270 -1.99 20.24 -10.01
C ALA A 270 -2.75 18.93 -9.92
N VAL A 271 -2.04 17.81 -10.08
CA VAL A 271 -2.58 16.46 -9.92
C VAL A 271 -1.78 15.72 -8.85
N ILE A 272 -2.49 15.11 -7.89
CA ILE A 272 -1.88 14.29 -6.83
C ILE A 272 -2.31 12.83 -7.01
N LEU A 273 -1.36 11.92 -7.24
CA LEU A 273 -1.60 10.49 -7.27
C LEU A 273 -1.46 9.91 -5.85
N ALA A 274 -2.53 9.33 -5.34
CA ALA A 274 -2.63 8.65 -4.05
C ALA A 274 -3.19 7.23 -4.23
N THR A 275 -2.76 6.55 -5.29
CA THR A 275 -3.40 5.37 -5.88
C THR A 275 -3.02 4.05 -5.22
N GLY A 276 -2.08 4.04 -4.27
CA GLY A 276 -1.54 2.82 -3.68
C GLY A 276 -0.56 2.11 -4.60
N GLY A 277 -0.20 0.88 -4.26
CA GLY A 277 0.84 0.09 -4.91
C GLY A 277 0.32 -0.99 -5.87
N ALA A 278 1.12 -2.05 -6.03
CA ALA A 278 0.99 -3.10 -7.04
C ALA A 278 0.57 -4.48 -6.50
N GLY A 279 0.18 -4.59 -5.23
CA GLY A 279 0.04 -5.90 -4.57
C GLY A 279 -1.01 -6.84 -5.20
N ARG A 280 -2.01 -6.32 -5.92
CA ARG A 280 -3.02 -7.15 -6.63
C ARG A 280 -2.57 -7.61 -8.01
N LEU A 281 -1.36 -7.32 -8.42
CA LEU A 281 -0.74 -7.97 -9.58
C LEU A 281 -0.25 -9.40 -9.26
N HIS A 282 -0.32 -9.84 -8.00
CA HIS A 282 0.12 -11.18 -7.54
C HIS A 282 1.56 -11.52 -7.97
N LEU A 283 2.45 -10.57 -7.74
CA LEU A 283 3.86 -10.66 -8.13
C LEU A 283 4.49 -11.98 -7.66
N ASN A 284 5.25 -12.63 -8.53
CA ASN A 284 5.86 -13.93 -8.27
C ASN A 284 4.86 -15.02 -7.82
N ALA A 285 3.58 -14.91 -8.21
CA ALA A 285 2.49 -15.81 -7.81
C ALA A 285 2.25 -15.89 -6.28
N PHE A 286 2.75 -14.92 -5.50
CA PHE A 286 2.44 -14.87 -4.08
C PHE A 286 0.98 -14.50 -3.83
N PRO A 287 0.36 -15.08 -2.78
CA PRO A 287 -0.90 -14.56 -2.28
C PRO A 287 -0.69 -13.11 -1.77
N THR A 288 -1.74 -12.33 -1.67
CA THR A 288 -1.62 -10.92 -1.28
C THR A 288 -2.62 -10.53 -0.21
N SER A 289 -2.16 -9.68 0.73
CA SER A 289 -3.00 -9.01 1.72
C SER A 289 -3.55 -7.67 1.24
N ASN A 290 -3.25 -7.27 0.00
CA ASN A 290 -3.61 -5.96 -0.51
C ASN A 290 -5.09 -5.84 -0.87
N HIS A 291 -5.60 -4.61 -0.77
CA HIS A 291 -6.93 -4.23 -1.23
C HIS A 291 -7.10 -4.51 -2.73
N TYR A 292 -8.34 -4.84 -3.14
CA TYR A 292 -8.71 -5.18 -4.51
C TYR A 292 -8.27 -4.15 -5.56
N GLY A 293 -8.21 -2.88 -5.19
CA GLY A 293 -7.81 -1.79 -6.07
C GLY A 293 -6.29 -1.57 -6.25
N ALA A 294 -5.41 -2.36 -5.62
CA ALA A 294 -3.96 -2.14 -5.68
C ALA A 294 -3.33 -2.75 -6.96
N THR A 295 -3.58 -2.14 -8.10
CA THR A 295 -3.23 -2.61 -9.45
C THR A 295 -2.18 -1.77 -10.18
N ALA A 296 -1.35 -1.01 -9.45
CA ALA A 296 -0.26 -0.17 -9.96
C ALA A 296 -0.69 0.99 -10.89
N ASP A 297 -1.96 1.37 -10.89
CA ASP A 297 -2.50 2.32 -11.88
C ASP A 297 -1.73 3.64 -11.89
N GLY A 298 -1.48 4.26 -10.73
CA GLY A 298 -0.75 5.52 -10.65
C GLY A 298 0.72 5.42 -11.08
N LEU A 299 1.36 4.27 -10.84
CA LEU A 299 2.73 4.03 -11.33
C LEU A 299 2.77 4.03 -12.86
N VAL A 300 1.82 3.33 -13.48
CA VAL A 300 1.70 3.26 -14.94
C VAL A 300 1.46 4.64 -15.53
N LEU A 301 0.50 5.38 -14.97
CA LEU A 301 0.14 6.73 -15.43
C LEU A 301 1.31 7.71 -15.29
N ALA A 302 1.97 7.70 -14.12
CA ALA A 302 3.11 8.57 -13.85
C ALA A 302 4.30 8.24 -14.79
N TYR A 303 4.60 6.95 -14.97
CA TYR A 303 5.70 6.49 -15.81
C TYR A 303 5.51 6.87 -17.27
N ARG A 304 4.32 6.65 -17.83
CA ARG A 304 3.98 7.01 -19.19
C ARG A 304 4.08 8.52 -19.45
N LEU A 305 3.77 9.32 -18.43
CA LEU A 305 3.94 10.78 -18.50
C LEU A 305 5.40 11.23 -18.35
N GLY A 306 6.33 10.33 -18.02
CA GLY A 306 7.76 10.60 -17.91
C GLY A 306 8.25 10.83 -16.47
N ALA A 307 7.49 10.46 -15.45
CA ALA A 307 7.96 10.52 -14.07
C ALA A 307 9.03 9.46 -13.79
N ARG A 308 10.10 9.85 -13.09
CA ARG A 308 11.16 8.92 -12.67
C ARG A 308 10.66 8.00 -11.56
N LEU A 309 11.06 6.74 -11.65
CA LEU A 309 10.75 5.72 -10.65
C LEU A 309 12.05 5.20 -10.01
N ARG A 310 11.93 4.53 -8.87
CA ARG A 310 13.07 3.91 -8.18
C ARG A 310 12.67 2.62 -7.50
N GLU A 311 13.63 1.72 -7.27
CA GLU A 311 13.47 0.50 -6.46
C GLU A 311 12.27 -0.37 -6.88
N LEU A 312 12.02 -0.47 -8.21
CA LEU A 312 10.89 -1.19 -8.80
C LEU A 312 10.98 -2.71 -8.64
N ASP A 313 12.08 -3.20 -8.11
CA ASP A 313 12.37 -4.59 -7.79
C ASP A 313 12.28 -4.87 -6.28
N SER A 314 11.71 -3.96 -5.48
CA SER A 314 11.66 -4.08 -4.03
C SER A 314 10.23 -4.13 -3.50
N PHE A 315 9.90 -5.30 -2.90
CA PHE A 315 8.60 -5.57 -2.32
C PHE A 315 8.74 -6.13 -0.91
N GLN A 316 7.76 -5.86 -0.06
CA GLN A 316 7.69 -6.41 1.28
C GLN A 316 6.68 -7.56 1.32
N TYR A 317 7.12 -8.67 1.87
CA TYR A 317 6.27 -9.83 2.14
C TYR A 317 5.99 -9.88 3.64
N HIS A 318 4.71 -9.83 4.02
CA HIS A 318 4.34 -9.95 5.43
C HIS A 318 4.46 -11.41 5.86
N PRO A 319 5.16 -11.70 6.96
CA PRO A 319 5.43 -13.09 7.38
C PRO A 319 4.19 -13.93 7.62
N THR A 320 3.12 -13.34 8.19
CA THR A 320 1.95 -14.05 8.69
C THR A 320 0.71 -13.79 7.84
N GLY A 321 0.76 -14.17 6.56
CA GLY A 321 -0.42 -14.36 5.72
C GLY A 321 -1.07 -15.72 6.00
N ILE A 322 -2.40 -15.81 5.94
CA ILE A 322 -3.09 -17.10 6.02
C ILE A 322 -2.65 -17.99 4.86
N ALA A 323 -2.22 -19.22 5.15
CA ALA A 323 -1.97 -20.23 4.14
C ALA A 323 -3.18 -21.15 3.95
N TYR A 324 -3.96 -21.41 5.01
CA TYR A 324 -5.11 -22.29 5.00
C TYR A 324 -6.27 -21.71 5.81
N PRO A 325 -7.52 -21.76 5.29
CA PRO A 325 -7.97 -22.45 4.08
C PRO A 325 -7.63 -21.69 2.78
N PRO A 326 -7.58 -22.37 1.60
CA PRO A 326 -7.10 -21.76 0.34
C PRO A 326 -7.87 -20.51 -0.10
N HIS A 327 -9.18 -20.44 0.15
CA HIS A 327 -10.03 -19.29 -0.22
C HIS A 327 -9.76 -18.02 0.62
N LEU A 328 -9.03 -18.15 1.73
CA LEU A 328 -8.55 -17.04 2.56
C LEU A 328 -7.04 -16.81 2.44
N ALA A 329 -6.37 -17.56 1.55
CA ALA A 329 -4.93 -17.45 1.39
C ALA A 329 -4.49 -16.01 1.10
N GLY A 330 -3.47 -15.54 1.80
CA GLY A 330 -2.98 -14.17 1.75
C GLY A 330 -3.65 -13.20 2.73
N GLY A 331 -4.77 -13.59 3.36
CA GLY A 331 -5.39 -12.79 4.42
C GLY A 331 -4.38 -12.46 5.52
N LEU A 332 -4.35 -11.19 5.95
CA LEU A 332 -3.37 -10.72 6.91
C LEU A 332 -3.70 -11.18 8.33
N ILE A 333 -2.74 -11.80 9.02
CA ILE A 333 -2.73 -11.86 10.48
C ILE A 333 -1.76 -10.78 10.96
N SER A 334 -2.28 -9.81 11.68
CA SER A 334 -1.55 -8.63 12.13
C SER A 334 -0.25 -8.99 12.86
N GLU A 335 0.77 -8.15 12.68
CA GLU A 335 2.01 -8.21 13.48
C GLU A 335 1.73 -8.08 14.99
N ALA A 336 0.60 -7.48 15.35
CA ALA A 336 0.16 -7.38 16.74
C ALA A 336 0.12 -8.74 17.46
N ALA A 337 -0.21 -9.83 16.75
CA ALA A 337 -0.17 -11.19 17.32
C ALA A 337 1.27 -11.60 17.73
N ARG A 338 2.26 -11.34 16.87
CA ARG A 338 3.69 -11.61 17.16
C ARG A 338 4.24 -10.69 18.24
N SER A 339 3.88 -9.40 18.19
CA SER A 339 4.24 -8.41 19.22
C SER A 339 3.62 -8.72 20.58
N ALA A 340 2.44 -9.36 20.60
CA ALA A 340 1.81 -9.85 21.82
C ALA A 340 2.43 -11.14 22.36
N GLY A 341 3.26 -11.84 21.56
CA GLY A 341 4.00 -13.01 22.01
C GLY A 341 3.77 -14.31 21.21
N ALA A 342 2.89 -14.33 20.20
CA ALA A 342 2.67 -15.50 19.36
C ALA A 342 3.97 -15.93 18.65
N LYS A 343 4.26 -17.25 18.64
CA LYS A 343 5.49 -17.84 18.12
C LYS A 343 5.28 -18.52 16.76
N LEU A 344 6.38 -18.59 15.99
CA LEU A 344 6.43 -19.30 14.71
C LEU A 344 7.09 -20.66 14.90
N ILE A 345 6.33 -21.73 14.61
CA ILE A 345 6.74 -23.13 14.84
C ILE A 345 6.70 -23.87 13.52
N ASN A 346 7.79 -24.56 13.15
CA ASN A 346 7.88 -25.38 11.95
C ASN A 346 7.21 -26.75 12.13
N GLY A 347 7.26 -27.60 11.11
CA GLY A 347 6.66 -28.93 11.12
C GLY A 347 7.33 -29.93 12.07
N ASP A 348 8.56 -29.65 12.50
CA ASP A 348 9.29 -30.45 13.51
C ASP A 348 8.95 -30.05 14.95
N GLY A 349 8.13 -28.99 15.14
CA GLY A 349 7.80 -28.44 16.46
C GLY A 349 8.85 -27.47 16.99
N GLU A 350 9.74 -26.96 16.14
CA GLU A 350 10.83 -26.07 16.53
C GLU A 350 10.49 -24.60 16.23
N ARG A 351 10.94 -23.70 17.10
CA ARG A 351 10.97 -22.26 16.86
C ARG A 351 12.27 -21.92 16.14
N PHE A 352 12.21 -21.30 14.97
CA PHE A 352 13.33 -21.16 14.02
C PHE A 352 13.78 -19.72 13.76
N VAL A 353 13.06 -18.73 14.30
CA VAL A 353 13.36 -17.30 14.14
C VAL A 353 12.84 -16.51 15.33
N ASP A 354 13.47 -15.37 15.64
CA ASP A 354 12.87 -14.37 16.52
C ASP A 354 11.81 -13.58 15.73
N GLU A 355 10.56 -13.65 16.17
CA GLU A 355 9.38 -13.13 15.49
C GLU A 355 9.36 -11.59 15.39
N LEU A 356 10.18 -10.90 16.19
CA LEU A 356 10.29 -9.43 16.19
C LEU A 356 11.49 -8.91 15.38
N LYS A 357 12.20 -9.77 14.65
CA LYS A 357 13.15 -9.32 13.62
C LYS A 357 12.42 -8.59 12.48
N PRO A 358 13.15 -7.82 11.64
CA PRO A 358 12.57 -7.19 10.45
C PRO A 358 11.76 -8.17 9.59
N ARG A 359 10.73 -7.67 8.93
CA ARG A 359 9.76 -8.51 8.19
C ARG A 359 10.37 -9.37 7.10
N ASP A 360 11.31 -8.83 6.36
CA ASP A 360 12.06 -9.53 5.32
C ASP A 360 12.85 -10.72 5.88
N VAL A 361 13.46 -10.56 7.06
CA VAL A 361 14.18 -11.64 7.76
C VAL A 361 13.20 -12.74 8.18
N VAL A 362 12.08 -12.38 8.82
CA VAL A 362 11.10 -13.37 9.29
C VAL A 362 10.42 -14.08 8.12
N ALA A 363 10.05 -13.35 7.05
CA ALA A 363 9.46 -13.94 5.85
C ALA A 363 10.44 -14.92 5.16
N SER A 364 11.71 -14.51 5.01
CA SER A 364 12.75 -15.36 4.42
C SER A 364 13.03 -16.60 5.27
N ALA A 365 12.96 -16.51 6.59
CA ALA A 365 13.10 -17.66 7.48
C ALA A 365 11.96 -18.66 7.29
N ILE A 366 10.71 -18.21 7.16
CA ILE A 366 9.56 -19.09 6.85
C ILE A 366 9.76 -19.76 5.49
N LEU A 367 10.15 -19.00 4.46
CA LEU A 367 10.41 -19.54 3.11
C LEU A 367 11.52 -20.59 3.13
N ARG A 368 12.57 -20.36 3.93
CA ARG A 368 13.64 -21.35 4.14
C ARG A 368 13.11 -22.66 4.75
N GLU A 369 12.32 -22.56 5.82
CA GLU A 369 11.73 -23.77 6.46
C GLU A 369 10.90 -24.56 5.45
N CYS A 370 10.07 -23.87 4.66
CA CYS A 370 9.27 -24.51 3.61
C CYS A 370 10.15 -25.12 2.50
N ALA A 371 11.17 -24.42 2.03
CA ALA A 371 12.08 -24.88 0.97
C ALA A 371 12.95 -26.06 1.41
N GLN A 372 13.23 -26.19 2.69
CA GLN A 372 14.04 -27.26 3.27
C GLN A 372 13.20 -28.46 3.78
N GLY A 373 11.88 -28.49 3.46
CA GLY A 373 10.99 -29.62 3.80
C GLY A 373 10.49 -29.62 5.25
N ARG A 374 10.81 -28.59 6.05
CA ARG A 374 10.31 -28.42 7.42
C ARG A 374 9.04 -27.58 7.51
N GLY A 375 8.53 -27.12 6.38
CA GLY A 375 7.18 -26.53 6.29
C GLY A 375 6.09 -27.56 6.55
N ILE A 376 4.90 -27.10 6.87
CA ILE A 376 3.71 -27.92 7.14
C ILE A 376 2.82 -27.88 5.91
N SER A 377 2.43 -29.04 5.40
CA SER A 377 1.55 -29.17 4.24
C SER A 377 0.13 -29.55 4.64
N ARG A 378 -0.87 -28.84 4.06
CA ARG A 378 -2.29 -29.11 4.22
C ARG A 378 -3.04 -28.81 2.93
N ASP A 379 -3.68 -29.81 2.32
CA ASP A 379 -4.51 -29.67 1.11
C ASP A 379 -3.83 -28.84 -0.01
N GLY A 380 -2.56 -29.14 -0.30
CA GLY A 380 -1.77 -28.44 -1.33
C GLY A 380 -1.20 -27.08 -0.91
N GLN A 381 -1.54 -26.59 0.27
CA GLN A 381 -0.94 -25.38 0.86
C GLN A 381 0.28 -25.77 1.71
N ILE A 382 1.23 -24.83 1.83
CA ILE A 382 2.42 -25.00 2.68
C ILE A 382 2.56 -23.77 3.59
N GLY A 383 3.09 -23.97 4.79
CA GLY A 383 3.33 -22.88 5.73
C GLY A 383 4.02 -23.35 7.01
N VAL A 384 3.93 -22.54 8.05
CA VAL A 384 4.36 -22.83 9.41
C VAL A 384 3.23 -22.50 10.39
N PHE A 385 3.27 -22.99 11.61
CA PHE A 385 2.29 -22.60 12.64
C PHE A 385 2.60 -21.21 13.21
N LEU A 386 1.56 -20.40 13.37
CA LEU A 386 1.54 -19.25 14.27
C LEU A 386 0.79 -19.64 15.54
N ASP A 387 1.51 -19.71 16.64
CA ASP A 387 1.06 -20.25 17.92
C ASP A 387 0.26 -19.19 18.72
N THR A 388 -1.02 -19.09 18.45
CA THR A 388 -1.97 -18.27 19.21
C THR A 388 -2.51 -18.98 20.46
N PRO A 389 -2.62 -20.35 20.54
CA PRO A 389 -3.01 -21.04 21.77
C PRO A 389 -2.10 -20.75 22.96
N THR A 390 -0.78 -20.82 22.76
CA THR A 390 0.17 -20.50 23.85
C THR A 390 0.02 -19.05 24.32
N LEU A 391 -0.24 -18.11 23.43
CA LEU A 391 -0.50 -16.71 23.78
C LEU A 391 -1.73 -16.56 24.66
N GLU A 392 -2.85 -17.21 24.31
CA GLU A 392 -4.09 -17.17 25.11
C GLU A 392 -3.93 -17.86 26.47
N MET A 393 -3.11 -18.93 26.56
CA MET A 393 -2.77 -19.59 27.84
C MET A 393 -1.95 -18.67 28.75
N GLN A 394 -1.03 -17.86 28.19
CA GLN A 394 -0.16 -16.96 28.95
C GLN A 394 -0.87 -15.68 29.40
N ASP A 395 -1.79 -15.15 28.58
CA ASP A 395 -2.59 -13.96 28.86
C ASP A 395 -4.06 -14.24 28.51
N PRO A 396 -4.84 -14.85 29.42
CA PRO A 396 -6.21 -15.26 29.15
C PRO A 396 -7.12 -14.08 28.76
N GLY A 397 -7.75 -14.24 27.61
CA GLY A 397 -8.65 -13.22 27.04
C GLY A 397 -7.96 -12.20 26.14
N ILE A 398 -6.66 -12.31 25.87
CA ILE A 398 -5.93 -11.40 24.98
C ILE A 398 -6.51 -11.39 23.57
N LEU A 399 -6.89 -12.55 23.05
CA LEU A 399 -7.52 -12.69 21.73
C LEU A 399 -8.85 -11.92 21.65
N ALA A 400 -9.65 -11.96 22.69
CA ALA A 400 -10.94 -11.27 22.71
C ALA A 400 -10.82 -9.77 22.96
N LYS A 401 -9.84 -9.34 23.78
CA LYS A 401 -9.70 -7.94 24.22
C LYS A 401 -8.83 -7.10 23.29
N ARG A 402 -7.69 -7.64 22.81
CA ARG A 402 -6.65 -6.90 22.09
C ARG A 402 -6.45 -7.34 20.64
N LEU A 403 -6.79 -8.58 20.29
CA LEU A 403 -6.57 -9.20 18.98
C LEU A 403 -7.91 -9.62 18.36
N VAL A 404 -8.85 -8.68 18.32
CA VAL A 404 -10.25 -8.91 17.90
C VAL A 404 -10.32 -9.34 16.44
N THR A 405 -9.51 -8.73 15.54
CA THR A 405 -9.47 -9.10 14.12
C THR A 405 -8.88 -10.49 13.93
N VAL A 406 -7.86 -10.87 14.72
CA VAL A 406 -7.28 -12.22 14.70
C VAL A 406 -8.33 -13.27 15.10
N SER A 407 -9.11 -13.00 16.16
CA SER A 407 -10.21 -13.88 16.59
C SER A 407 -11.31 -13.98 15.53
N HIS A 408 -11.63 -12.86 14.87
CA HIS A 408 -12.63 -12.87 13.79
C HIS A 408 -12.14 -13.66 12.58
N LEU A 409 -10.87 -13.53 12.25
CA LEU A 409 -10.24 -14.22 11.14
C LEU A 409 -10.14 -15.73 11.40
N ALA A 410 -9.83 -16.14 12.64
CA ALA A 410 -9.85 -17.55 13.05
C ALA A 410 -11.22 -18.19 12.79
N ARG A 411 -12.30 -17.52 13.21
CA ARG A 411 -13.67 -17.99 12.93
C ARG A 411 -13.96 -18.13 11.44
N LYS A 412 -13.48 -17.21 10.60
CA LYS A 412 -13.60 -17.33 9.14
C LYS A 412 -12.80 -18.52 8.59
N CYS A 413 -11.67 -18.86 9.20
CA CYS A 413 -10.89 -20.05 8.87
C CYS A 413 -11.50 -21.35 9.41
N GLY A 414 -12.57 -21.29 10.19
CA GLY A 414 -13.14 -22.45 10.89
C GLY A 414 -12.28 -22.93 12.06
N LEU A 415 -11.45 -22.05 12.63
CA LEU A 415 -10.52 -22.33 13.74
C LEU A 415 -11.00 -21.65 15.03
N ASP A 416 -10.65 -22.25 16.16
CA ASP A 416 -10.59 -21.58 17.45
C ASP A 416 -9.13 -21.20 17.75
N ALA A 417 -8.80 -19.91 17.64
CA ALA A 417 -7.44 -19.40 17.84
C ALA A 417 -6.89 -19.66 19.27
N ALA A 418 -7.77 -19.94 20.24
CA ALA A 418 -7.36 -20.32 21.59
C ALA A 418 -6.94 -21.81 21.70
N GLN A 419 -7.31 -22.65 20.73
CA GLN A 419 -7.08 -24.11 20.75
C GLN A 419 -6.19 -24.58 19.60
N GLU A 420 -6.21 -23.87 18.47
CA GLU A 420 -5.53 -24.29 17.24
C GLU A 420 -4.66 -23.18 16.68
N PRO A 421 -3.40 -23.49 16.28
CA PRO A 421 -2.53 -22.53 15.63
C PRO A 421 -2.99 -22.28 14.20
N PHE A 422 -2.76 -21.05 13.69
CA PHE A 422 -2.93 -20.77 12.27
C PHE A 422 -1.82 -21.42 11.44
N LEU A 423 -2.16 -21.88 10.24
CA LEU A 423 -1.15 -22.16 9.21
C LEU A 423 -0.89 -20.86 8.44
N VAL A 424 0.35 -20.35 8.48
CA VAL A 424 0.75 -19.08 7.89
C VAL A 424 1.88 -19.24 6.87
N TYR A 425 1.87 -18.37 5.86
CA TYR A 425 2.87 -18.28 4.82
C TYR A 425 3.09 -16.81 4.43
N PRO A 426 4.28 -16.39 3.98
CA PRO A 426 4.49 -15.01 3.56
C PRO A 426 3.52 -14.57 2.47
N THR A 427 2.99 -13.35 2.61
CA THR A 427 2.04 -12.76 1.68
C THR A 427 2.57 -11.42 1.15
N LEU A 428 2.38 -11.16 -0.14
CA LEU A 428 2.72 -9.88 -0.75
C LEU A 428 1.92 -8.77 -0.07
N HIS A 429 2.61 -7.78 0.49
CA HIS A 429 2.00 -6.84 1.42
C HIS A 429 2.20 -5.36 1.08
N TYR A 430 3.41 -4.97 0.62
CA TYR A 430 3.73 -3.58 0.38
C TYR A 430 4.77 -3.42 -0.73
N GLN A 431 4.60 -2.40 -1.57
CA GLN A 431 5.58 -1.98 -2.55
C GLN A 431 6.51 -0.94 -1.93
N ASN A 432 7.81 -1.21 -1.83
CA ASN A 432 8.76 -0.28 -1.22
C ASN A 432 9.20 0.82 -2.19
N GLY A 433 9.39 0.49 -3.47
CA GLY A 433 9.73 1.42 -4.53
C GLY A 433 8.51 2.07 -5.18
N GLY A 434 8.76 3.01 -6.09
CA GLY A 434 7.70 3.76 -6.79
C GLY A 434 8.18 5.05 -7.41
N VAL A 435 7.28 6.03 -7.56
CA VAL A 435 7.59 7.33 -8.13
C VAL A 435 8.55 8.10 -7.21
N THR A 436 9.64 8.62 -7.79
CA THR A 436 10.58 9.48 -7.07
C THR A 436 9.94 10.83 -6.79
N ILE A 437 9.99 11.24 -5.52
CA ILE A 437 9.40 12.50 -5.04
C ILE A 437 10.42 13.33 -4.26
N ASP A 438 10.12 14.61 -4.12
CA ASP A 438 10.79 15.50 -3.16
C ASP A 438 10.01 15.57 -1.82
N ARG A 439 10.49 16.39 -0.89
CA ARG A 439 9.87 16.62 0.43
C ARG A 439 8.45 17.21 0.39
N HIS A 440 7.99 17.68 -0.75
CA HIS A 440 6.64 18.21 -0.98
C HIS A 440 5.76 17.23 -1.76
N GLY A 441 6.24 16.00 -2.04
CA GLY A 441 5.56 15.03 -2.88
C GLY A 441 5.61 15.37 -4.38
N SER A 442 6.37 16.38 -4.82
CA SER A 442 6.50 16.75 -6.24
C SER A 442 7.35 15.71 -6.96
N THR A 443 6.97 15.39 -8.19
CA THR A 443 7.70 14.45 -9.04
C THR A 443 8.64 15.17 -10.02
N SER A 444 9.36 14.40 -10.84
CA SER A 444 10.15 14.95 -11.94
C SER A 444 9.29 15.60 -13.06
N VAL A 445 7.97 15.38 -13.06
CA VAL A 445 7.02 15.98 -14.00
C VAL A 445 6.34 17.17 -13.32
N PRO A 446 6.53 18.40 -13.82
CA PRO A 446 5.90 19.58 -13.22
C PRO A 446 4.38 19.44 -13.15
N GLY A 447 3.78 19.86 -12.04
CA GLY A 447 2.33 19.77 -11.82
C GLY A 447 1.82 18.39 -11.40
N LEU A 448 2.69 17.36 -11.33
CA LEU A 448 2.39 16.02 -10.84
C LEU A 448 3.02 15.80 -9.47
N TYR A 449 2.21 15.35 -8.53
CA TYR A 449 2.57 14.97 -7.17
C TYR A 449 2.20 13.51 -6.92
N CYS A 450 2.92 12.85 -6.03
CA CYS A 450 2.61 11.49 -5.60
C CYS A 450 2.73 11.38 -4.09
N VAL A 451 1.85 10.56 -3.45
CA VAL A 451 1.85 10.33 -2.00
C VAL A 451 1.49 8.88 -1.65
N GLY A 452 2.12 8.35 -0.63
CA GLY A 452 1.89 6.99 -0.11
C GLY A 452 2.53 5.90 -0.97
N GLU A 453 1.96 4.70 -0.98
CA GLU A 453 2.56 3.50 -1.56
C GLU A 453 2.86 3.56 -3.07
N VAL A 454 2.36 4.55 -3.79
CA VAL A 454 2.75 4.83 -5.18
C VAL A 454 4.15 5.44 -5.29
N THR A 455 4.72 5.92 -4.18
CA THR A 455 6.03 6.59 -4.11
C THR A 455 7.16 5.64 -3.71
N GLY A 456 8.39 5.98 -4.10
CA GLY A 456 9.62 5.32 -3.65
C GLY A 456 10.56 6.28 -2.95
N GLY A 457 11.48 5.74 -2.13
CA GLY A 457 12.53 6.49 -1.47
C GLY A 457 12.33 6.73 0.02
N ILE A 458 11.11 6.64 0.56
CA ILE A 458 10.87 6.83 1.99
C ILE A 458 11.26 5.58 2.78
N HIS A 459 10.90 4.41 2.28
CA HIS A 459 11.02 3.15 3.02
C HIS A 459 12.23 2.30 2.63
N GLY A 460 13.05 2.77 1.70
CA GLY A 460 14.19 2.00 1.18
C GLY A 460 13.72 0.66 0.62
N ARG A 461 14.41 -0.43 0.97
CA ARG A 461 14.10 -1.76 0.43
C ARG A 461 13.28 -2.65 1.38
N ASN A 462 12.96 -2.17 2.59
CA ASN A 462 12.10 -2.87 3.54
C ASN A 462 11.46 -1.88 4.52
N ARG A 463 10.16 -1.71 4.43
CA ARG A 463 9.41 -0.75 5.22
C ARG A 463 9.28 -1.17 6.68
N LEU A 464 9.61 -0.27 7.62
CA LEU A 464 9.33 -0.46 9.04
C LEU A 464 7.81 -0.45 9.31
N MET A 465 7.34 -1.38 10.13
CA MET A 465 5.92 -1.52 10.49
C MET A 465 5.37 -0.21 11.06
N GLY A 466 4.20 0.22 10.61
CA GLY A 466 3.53 1.45 11.06
C GLY A 466 3.93 2.73 10.31
N ASN A 467 5.09 2.76 9.63
CA ASN A 467 5.52 3.92 8.84
C ASN A 467 4.61 4.20 7.63
N ALA A 468 3.95 3.20 7.05
CA ALA A 468 3.07 3.45 5.91
C ALA A 468 1.87 4.37 6.25
N LEU A 469 1.27 4.20 7.45
CA LEU A 469 0.19 5.08 7.88
C LEU A 469 0.69 6.48 8.21
N LEU A 470 1.92 6.60 8.73
CA LEU A 470 2.55 7.90 8.96
C LEU A 470 2.88 8.61 7.64
N ASP A 471 3.54 7.91 6.72
CA ASP A 471 3.93 8.42 5.41
C ASP A 471 2.74 9.02 4.65
N ILE A 472 1.66 8.25 4.46
CA ILE A 472 0.49 8.72 3.69
C ILE A 472 -0.09 10.01 4.26
N LEU A 473 -0.03 10.22 5.57
CA LEU A 473 -0.56 11.41 6.22
C LEU A 473 0.42 12.59 6.16
N CYS A 474 1.71 12.35 6.43
CA CYS A 474 2.74 13.38 6.33
C CYS A 474 2.86 13.90 4.91
N MET A 475 3.10 13.00 3.95
CA MET A 475 3.29 13.39 2.56
C MET A 475 1.98 13.86 1.92
N GLY A 476 0.82 13.28 2.29
CA GLY A 476 -0.48 13.75 1.86
C GLY A 476 -0.73 15.22 2.23
N ARG A 477 -0.51 15.58 3.48
CA ARG A 477 -0.65 16.97 3.96
C ARG A 477 0.32 17.92 3.26
N ARG A 478 1.59 17.51 3.07
CA ARG A 478 2.61 18.30 2.39
C ARG A 478 2.28 18.53 0.92
N ALA A 479 1.94 17.48 0.21
CA ALA A 479 1.58 17.56 -1.20
C ALA A 479 0.32 18.39 -1.41
N GLY A 480 -0.70 18.22 -0.56
CA GLY A 480 -1.92 19.01 -0.60
C GLY A 480 -1.67 20.51 -0.42
N ALA A 481 -0.85 20.89 0.58
CA ALA A 481 -0.48 22.28 0.83
C ALA A 481 0.32 22.88 -0.34
N HIS A 482 1.36 22.17 -0.79
CA HIS A 482 2.24 22.67 -1.86
C HIS A 482 1.55 22.72 -3.23
N ALA A 483 0.70 21.74 -3.55
CA ALA A 483 -0.06 21.74 -4.79
C ALA A 483 -1.06 22.91 -4.86
N ALA A 484 -1.72 23.22 -3.74
CA ALA A 484 -2.63 24.36 -3.64
C ALA A 484 -1.91 25.71 -3.81
N GLU A 485 -0.72 25.86 -3.21
CA GLU A 485 0.09 27.08 -3.30
C GLU A 485 0.70 27.24 -4.68
N SER A 486 1.40 26.21 -5.20
CA SER A 486 2.10 26.24 -6.48
C SER A 486 1.16 26.36 -7.68
N GLY A 487 -0.08 25.91 -7.55
CA GLY A 487 -1.11 26.00 -8.58
C GLY A 487 -1.70 27.39 -8.77
N ARG A 488 -1.53 28.31 -7.81
CA ARG A 488 -2.09 29.67 -7.89
C ARG A 488 -1.53 30.41 -9.11
N GLY A 489 -2.45 30.90 -9.98
CA GLY A 489 -2.09 31.67 -11.19
C GLY A 489 -1.70 30.87 -12.42
N ILE A 490 -1.53 29.55 -12.32
CA ILE A 490 -1.18 28.70 -13.46
C ILE A 490 -2.46 28.12 -14.07
N LEU A 491 -2.86 28.64 -15.23
CA LEU A 491 -3.92 28.04 -16.04
C LEU A 491 -3.31 27.08 -17.05
N ALA A 492 -3.83 25.85 -17.12
CA ALA A 492 -3.52 24.92 -18.20
C ALA A 492 -4.18 25.45 -19.50
N SER A 493 -3.39 26.00 -20.43
CA SER A 493 -3.91 26.60 -21.66
C SER A 493 -4.53 25.54 -22.58
N ARG A 494 -3.82 24.43 -22.79
CA ARG A 494 -4.29 23.25 -23.53
C ARG A 494 -3.78 22.00 -22.85
N ALA A 495 -4.65 21.02 -22.65
CA ALA A 495 -4.30 19.73 -22.07
C ALA A 495 -4.78 18.62 -23.00
N GLY A 496 -3.95 17.61 -23.22
CA GLY A 496 -4.24 16.49 -24.11
C GLY A 496 -3.43 15.24 -23.81
N ILE A 497 -3.57 14.24 -24.65
CA ILE A 497 -2.91 12.93 -24.53
C ILE A 497 -1.74 12.76 -25.54
N GLY A 498 -1.10 13.85 -25.96
CA GLY A 498 0.00 13.79 -26.93
C GLY A 498 1.15 12.88 -26.54
N HIS A 499 1.44 12.78 -25.25
CA HIS A 499 2.45 11.86 -24.69
C HIS A 499 2.12 10.39 -24.94
N VAL A 500 0.83 10.00 -25.04
CA VAL A 500 0.41 8.62 -25.37
C VAL A 500 0.90 8.22 -26.75
N HIS A 501 0.78 9.09 -27.75
CA HIS A 501 1.29 8.80 -29.09
C HIS A 501 2.82 8.71 -29.15
N ALA A 502 3.52 9.51 -28.33
CA ALA A 502 4.98 9.40 -28.20
C ALA A 502 5.36 8.06 -27.55
N TRP A 503 4.62 7.66 -26.51
CA TRP A 503 4.81 6.37 -25.83
C TRP A 503 4.60 5.17 -26.77
N GLN A 504 3.55 5.18 -27.58
CA GLN A 504 3.28 4.12 -28.56
C GLN A 504 4.45 3.96 -29.56
N ARG A 505 4.99 5.08 -30.06
CA ARG A 505 6.17 5.03 -30.95
C ARG A 505 7.38 4.40 -30.25
N GLU A 506 7.60 4.73 -28.98
CA GLU A 506 8.70 4.18 -28.19
C GLU A 506 8.52 2.66 -27.98
N LEU A 507 7.29 2.19 -27.66
CA LEU A 507 6.97 0.76 -27.55
C LEU A 507 7.25 0.02 -28.87
N MET A 508 6.81 0.57 -30.00
CA MET A 508 7.03 -0.03 -31.33
C MET A 508 8.53 -0.14 -31.65
N LEU A 509 9.31 0.90 -31.37
CA LEU A 509 10.76 0.91 -31.60
C LEU A 509 11.49 -0.11 -30.73
N ALA A 510 10.97 -0.38 -29.53
CA ALA A 510 11.50 -1.39 -28.62
C ALA A 510 10.98 -2.82 -28.90
N GLY A 511 10.11 -3.01 -29.90
CA GLY A 511 9.51 -4.30 -30.23
C GLY A 511 8.52 -4.82 -29.18
N LEU A 512 7.94 -3.94 -28.37
CA LEU A 512 6.98 -4.29 -27.33
C LEU A 512 5.54 -4.39 -27.87
N PRO A 513 4.73 -5.30 -27.34
CA PRO A 513 3.38 -5.56 -27.85
C PRO A 513 2.41 -4.43 -27.51
N LEU A 514 1.71 -3.89 -28.52
CA LEU A 514 0.71 -2.83 -28.32
C LEU A 514 -0.65 -3.34 -27.81
N HIS A 515 -0.90 -4.65 -27.87
CA HIS A 515 -2.16 -5.25 -27.40
C HIS A 515 -2.21 -5.39 -25.88
N VAL A 516 -1.08 -5.30 -25.19
CA VAL A 516 -1.04 -5.24 -23.71
C VAL A 516 -1.34 -3.82 -23.30
N LYS A 517 -2.45 -3.64 -22.58
CA LYS A 517 -2.95 -2.32 -22.16
C LYS A 517 -2.84 -2.11 -20.65
N ALA A 518 -2.57 -0.87 -20.23
CA ALA A 518 -2.57 -0.45 -18.82
C ALA A 518 -2.97 1.05 -18.72
N PRO A 519 -3.51 1.52 -17.57
CA PRO A 519 -3.64 0.81 -16.28
C PRO A 519 -4.66 -0.33 -16.34
N LEU A 520 -4.46 -1.32 -15.46
CA LEU A 520 -5.33 -2.50 -15.40
C LEU A 520 -6.69 -2.19 -14.75
N LEU A 521 -6.75 -1.20 -13.90
CA LEU A 521 -7.85 -0.73 -13.06
C LEU A 521 -8.32 -1.77 -12.04
N PHE A 522 -8.58 -3.00 -12.48
CA PHE A 522 -9.00 -4.12 -11.63
C PHE A 522 -8.10 -5.34 -11.87
N PRO A 523 -7.99 -6.26 -10.91
CA PRO A 523 -7.25 -7.50 -11.12
C PRO A 523 -7.78 -8.28 -12.33
N GLY A 524 -6.91 -9.00 -13.04
CA GLY A 524 -7.26 -9.72 -14.26
C GLY A 524 -8.42 -10.71 -14.13
N TYR A 525 -8.66 -11.24 -12.92
CA TYR A 525 -9.82 -12.11 -12.64
C TYR A 525 -11.15 -11.35 -12.47
N ALA A 526 -11.14 -10.02 -12.51
CA ALA A 526 -12.36 -9.20 -12.42
C ALA A 526 -13.15 -9.10 -13.73
N HIS A 527 -12.59 -9.56 -14.85
CA HIS A 527 -13.22 -9.51 -16.19
C HIS A 527 -13.77 -8.12 -16.52
N PHE A 528 -12.95 -7.07 -16.26
CA PHE A 528 -13.34 -5.69 -16.53
C PHE A 528 -12.91 -5.30 -17.95
N ASP A 529 -13.89 -4.91 -18.77
CA ASP A 529 -13.65 -4.30 -20.08
C ASP A 529 -14.14 -2.84 -20.06
N LEU A 530 -13.35 -1.93 -20.62
CA LEU A 530 -13.82 -0.59 -20.95
C LEU A 530 -14.85 -0.69 -22.07
N CYS A 531 -16.12 -0.83 -21.69
CA CYS A 531 -17.20 -0.68 -22.66
C CYS A 531 -17.35 0.79 -23.00
N VAL A 532 -16.77 1.21 -24.11
CA VAL A 532 -17.16 2.46 -24.76
C VAL A 532 -18.50 2.21 -25.45
N ASP A 533 -19.58 2.68 -24.85
CA ASP A 533 -20.89 2.59 -25.54
C ASP A 533 -20.77 3.29 -26.89
N ALA A 534 -21.06 2.56 -27.96
CA ALA A 534 -21.14 3.10 -29.31
C ALA A 534 -22.16 4.26 -29.45
N GLY A 535 -22.89 4.58 -28.39
CA GLY A 535 -23.83 5.71 -28.26
C GLY A 535 -23.19 7.10 -28.25
N LEU A 536 -21.88 7.23 -28.07
CA LEU A 536 -21.19 8.52 -28.27
C LEU A 536 -21.10 8.94 -29.75
N ARG A 537 -21.46 8.06 -30.68
CA ARG A 537 -21.53 8.38 -32.12
C ARG A 537 -22.81 9.12 -32.54
N SER A 538 -23.79 9.24 -31.67
CA SER A 538 -25.05 9.99 -31.97
C SER A 538 -25.32 10.99 -30.84
N GLY A 539 -25.15 12.27 -31.16
CA GLY A 539 -25.37 13.39 -30.23
C GLY A 539 -26.79 13.41 -29.66
N THR A 540 -26.96 12.87 -28.48
CA THR A 540 -28.12 13.14 -27.63
C THR A 540 -27.68 13.98 -26.46
N ARG A 541 -28.24 15.19 -26.40
CA ARG A 541 -28.01 16.23 -25.38
C ARG A 541 -28.12 15.66 -23.98
N GLY A 542 -26.99 15.71 -23.24
CA GLY A 542 -26.92 15.33 -21.86
C GLY A 542 -27.84 16.20 -20.98
N ARG A 543 -28.60 15.56 -20.13
CA ARG A 543 -29.22 16.24 -18.97
C ARG A 543 -28.13 16.74 -18.06
N ALA A 544 -28.19 18.02 -17.73
CA ALA A 544 -27.30 18.66 -16.76
C ALA A 544 -27.37 17.90 -15.42
N VAL A 545 -26.19 17.52 -14.92
CA VAL A 545 -26.03 16.93 -13.59
C VAL A 545 -26.12 18.06 -12.57
N SER A 546 -27.33 18.32 -12.07
CA SER A 546 -27.54 19.01 -10.81
C SER A 546 -27.72 17.94 -9.74
N GLY A 547 -26.75 17.78 -8.87
CA GLY A 547 -26.89 16.97 -7.65
C GLY A 547 -26.03 15.72 -7.61
N VAL A 548 -24.73 15.87 -7.50
CA VAL A 548 -23.86 14.88 -6.84
C VAL A 548 -23.61 15.44 -5.44
N ARG A 549 -24.31 14.89 -4.46
CA ARG A 549 -23.99 15.04 -3.03
C ARG A 549 -23.03 13.93 -2.61
#